data_11f1468193924ed2c37b73adce8a6836
#
_entry.id   11f1468193924ed2c37b73adce8a6836
#
_cell.length_a   1.000
_cell.length_b   1.000
_cell.length_c   1.000
_cell.angle_alpha   90.00
_cell.angle_beta   90.00
_cell.angle_gamma   90.00
#
_symmetry.space_group_name_H-M   'P 1'
#
loop_
_entity.id
_entity.type
_entity.pdbx_description
1 polymer ?
#
loop_
_entity_poly.entity_id
_entity_poly.type
_entity_poly.pdbx_seq_one_letter_code
_entity_poly.pdbx_strand_id
1 'polypeptide(L)' 'PTFAIVNEYTTGTGKPLYHFDFYRIKKLDEFYDMGGEDYFGSGNLCFIEWPELIEDVLPEEAVIVNIKEVDDGSRLVTVE' A
#
# COMPACT_ATOMS: atom_id res chain seq x y z
N PRO A 1 8.54 14.82 -13.65
CA PRO A 1 7.16 14.88 -13.18
C PRO A 1 6.92 14.03 -11.97
N THR A 2 6.05 14.50 -11.12
CA THR A 2 5.68 13.77 -9.91
C THR A 2 4.44 12.92 -10.21
N PHE A 3 4.52 11.66 -9.90
CA PHE A 3 3.38 10.76 -10.02
C PHE A 3 2.70 10.64 -8.66
N ALA A 4 1.38 10.57 -8.68
CA ALA A 4 0.65 10.33 -7.44
C ALA A 4 0.97 8.91 -6.96
N ILE A 5 1.54 8.80 -5.76
CA ILE A 5 1.86 7.52 -5.14
C ILE A 5 0.68 7.03 -4.32
N VAL A 6 -0.15 7.95 -3.82
CA VAL A 6 -1.32 7.61 -3.02
C VAL A 6 -2.58 8.18 -3.67
N ASN A 7 -3.63 7.38 -3.70
CA ASN A 7 -4.95 7.78 -4.14
C ASN A 7 -5.90 7.65 -2.97
N GLU A 8 -6.78 8.62 -2.82
CA GLU A 8 -7.77 8.61 -1.76
C GLU A 8 -9.15 8.33 -2.32
N TYR A 9 -9.86 7.41 -1.69
CA TYR A 9 -11.24 7.06 -2.04
C TYR A 9 -12.12 7.21 -0.81
N THR A 10 -13.39 7.45 -1.02
CA THR A 10 -14.35 7.53 0.09
C THR A 10 -15.15 6.23 0.13
N THR A 11 -15.17 5.58 1.31
CA THR A 11 -15.94 4.36 1.50
C THR A 11 -17.42 4.67 1.66
N GLY A 12 -18.24 3.63 1.67
CA GLY A 12 -19.68 3.79 1.84
C GLY A 12 -20.10 4.40 3.17
N THR A 13 -19.21 4.36 4.18
CA THR A 13 -19.48 4.98 5.49
C THR A 13 -18.93 6.40 5.58
N GLY A 14 -18.41 6.95 4.50
CA GLY A 14 -17.86 8.29 4.47
C GLY A 14 -16.41 8.40 4.94
N LYS A 15 -15.78 7.29 5.29
CA LYS A 15 -14.38 7.30 5.72
C LYS A 15 -13.45 7.21 4.53
N PRO A 16 -12.25 7.82 4.60
CA PRO A 16 -11.29 7.67 3.51
C PRO A 16 -10.68 6.27 3.50
N LEU A 17 -10.32 5.85 2.29
CA LEU A 17 -9.52 4.65 2.03
C LEU A 17 -8.35 5.08 1.18
N TYR A 18 -7.15 4.66 1.55
CA TYR A 18 -5.94 5.07 0.84
C TYR A 18 -5.37 3.88 0.08
N HIS A 19 -5.00 4.11 -1.18
CA HIS A 19 -4.33 3.11 -2.00
C HIS A 19 -2.96 3.65 -2.38
N PHE A 20 -1.92 2.92 -1.98
CA PHE A 20 -0.53 3.27 -2.26
C PHE A 20 0.01 2.34 -3.33
N ASP A 21 0.70 2.93 -4.30
CA ASP A 21 1.43 2.17 -5.30
C ASP A 21 2.88 2.64 -5.26
N PHE A 22 3.75 1.82 -4.71
CA PHE A 22 5.16 2.15 -4.53
C PHE A 22 6.06 1.58 -5.62
N TYR A 23 5.48 1.13 -6.71
CA TYR A 23 6.26 0.54 -7.79
C TYR A 23 7.38 1.46 -8.29
N ARG A 24 7.11 2.77 -8.34
CA ARG A 24 8.04 3.76 -8.86
C ARG A 24 8.86 4.48 -7.79
N ILE A 25 8.60 4.19 -6.54
CA ILE A 25 9.38 4.80 -5.47
C ILE A 25 10.78 4.19 -5.48
N LYS A 26 11.80 5.03 -5.34
CA LYS A 26 13.18 4.57 -5.42
C LYS A 26 13.94 4.69 -4.11
N LYS A 27 13.49 5.56 -3.23
CA LYS A 27 14.12 5.82 -1.94
C LYS A 27 13.07 5.94 -0.86
N LEU A 28 13.39 5.45 0.31
CA LEU A 28 12.52 5.54 1.48
C LEU A 28 12.18 7.00 1.81
N ASP A 29 13.10 7.94 1.53
CA ASP A 29 12.87 9.36 1.75
C ASP A 29 11.62 9.86 1.04
N GLU A 30 11.30 9.30 -0.12
CA GLU A 30 10.10 9.70 -0.87
C GLU A 30 8.82 9.36 -0.09
N PHE A 31 8.83 8.23 0.63
CA PHE A 31 7.70 7.86 1.48
C PHE A 31 7.51 8.89 2.60
N TYR A 32 8.59 9.27 3.27
CA TYR A 32 8.52 10.27 4.34
C TYR A 32 8.13 11.64 3.81
N ASP A 33 8.67 12.02 2.64
CA ASP A 33 8.39 13.33 2.05
C ASP A 33 6.90 13.49 1.69
N MET A 34 6.23 12.41 1.35
CA MET A 34 4.80 12.47 1.02
C MET A 34 3.90 12.40 2.26
N GLY A 35 4.48 12.27 3.45
CA GLY A 35 3.70 12.14 4.68
C GLY A 35 3.17 10.74 4.91
N GLY A 36 3.87 9.72 4.41
CA GLY A 36 3.38 8.34 4.49
C GLY A 36 3.06 7.87 5.89
N GLU A 37 3.83 8.31 6.88
CA GLU A 37 3.58 7.94 8.26
C GLU A 37 2.23 8.40 8.77
N ASP A 38 1.79 9.57 8.36
CA ASP A 38 0.50 10.12 8.78
C ASP A 38 -0.67 9.30 8.23
N TYR A 39 -0.53 8.81 7.00
CA TYR A 39 -1.54 7.93 6.42
C TYR A 39 -1.64 6.62 7.19
N PHE A 40 -0.51 6.01 7.50
CA PHE A 40 -0.49 4.74 8.23
C PHE A 40 -1.01 4.90 9.65
N GLY A 41 -0.81 6.07 10.25
CA GLY A 41 -1.30 6.36 11.59
C GLY A 41 -2.73 6.89 11.64
N SER A 42 -3.39 7.04 10.51
CA SER A 42 -4.71 7.69 10.44
C SER A 42 -5.85 6.87 11.01
N GLY A 43 -5.68 5.56 11.17
CA GLY A 43 -6.77 4.67 11.56
C GLY A 43 -7.67 4.26 10.40
N ASN A 44 -7.37 4.71 9.20
CA ASN A 44 -8.13 4.37 8.01
C ASN A 44 -7.49 3.22 7.25
N LEU A 45 -8.28 2.55 6.41
CA LEU A 45 -7.80 1.41 5.65
C LEU A 45 -6.80 1.86 4.58
N CYS A 46 -5.66 1.17 4.52
CA CYS A 46 -4.62 1.42 3.55
C CYS A 46 -4.33 0.15 2.77
N PHE A 47 -4.44 0.22 1.45
CA PHE A 47 -3.99 -0.84 0.56
C PHE A 47 -2.64 -0.43 -0.03
N ILE A 48 -1.67 -1.33 0.03
CA ILE A 48 -0.29 -1.02 -0.36
C ILE A 48 0.15 -2.05 -1.39
N GLU A 49 0.56 -1.58 -2.57
CA GLU A 49 1.15 -2.40 -3.60
C GLU A 49 2.64 -2.11 -3.70
N TRP A 50 3.44 -3.13 -4.00
CA TRP A 50 4.88 -3.04 -4.15
C TRP A 50 5.55 -2.46 -2.91
N PRO A 51 5.42 -3.14 -1.76
CA PRO A 51 5.85 -2.58 -0.47
C PRO A 51 7.35 -2.74 -0.17
N GLU A 52 8.13 -3.34 -1.05
CA GLU A 52 9.49 -3.81 -0.75
C GLU A 52 10.37 -2.73 -0.14
N LEU A 53 10.28 -1.50 -0.65
CA LEU A 53 11.15 -0.42 -0.19
C LEU A 53 10.74 0.12 1.17
N ILE A 54 9.48 -0.07 1.56
CA ILE A 54 8.95 0.49 2.82
C ILE A 54 8.61 -0.59 3.84
N GLU A 55 9.09 -1.82 3.64
CA GLU A 55 8.75 -2.93 4.53
C GLU A 55 9.10 -2.65 6.00
N ASP A 56 10.23 -1.99 6.23
CA ASP A 56 10.68 -1.70 7.59
C ASP A 56 9.80 -0.71 8.33
N VAL A 57 8.98 0.05 7.63
CA VAL A 57 8.09 1.04 8.23
C VAL A 57 6.63 0.61 8.21
N LEU A 58 6.33 -0.58 7.75
CA LEU A 58 4.97 -1.11 7.79
C LEU A 58 4.50 -1.29 9.23
N PRO A 59 3.24 -0.97 9.54
CA PRO A 59 2.70 -1.24 10.88
C PRO A 59 2.74 -2.73 11.20
N GLU A 60 2.87 -3.07 12.48
CA GLU A 60 2.90 -4.45 12.92
C GLU A 60 1.63 -5.22 12.57
N GLU A 61 0.49 -4.52 12.58
CA GLU A 61 -0.81 -5.11 12.25
C GLU A 61 -1.05 -5.29 10.76
N ALA A 62 -0.11 -4.90 9.91
CA ALA A 62 -0.26 -5.04 8.47
C ALA A 62 -0.36 -6.51 8.07
N VAL A 63 -1.29 -6.79 7.16
CA VAL A 63 -1.50 -8.13 6.64
C VAL A 63 -0.86 -8.22 5.27
N ILE A 64 -0.05 -9.26 5.06
CA ILE A 64 0.62 -9.47 3.79
C ILE A 64 -0.23 -10.40 2.94
N VAL A 65 -0.54 -9.95 1.72
CA VAL A 65 -1.30 -10.75 0.77
C VAL A 65 -0.43 -10.96 -0.46
N ASN A 66 -0.17 -12.21 -0.78
CA ASN A 66 0.60 -12.57 -1.97
C ASN A 66 -0.35 -13.09 -3.03
N ILE A 67 -0.21 -12.56 -4.24
CA ILE A 67 -1.03 -12.98 -5.38
C ILE A 67 -0.08 -13.46 -6.45
N LYS A 68 -0.26 -14.70 -6.88
CA LYS A 68 0.63 -15.32 -7.85
C LYS A 68 -0.17 -15.97 -8.96
N GLU A 69 0.26 -15.76 -10.20
CA GLU A 69 -0.34 -16.46 -11.33
C GLU A 69 0.16 -17.90 -11.36
N VAL A 70 -0.75 -18.84 -11.57
CA VAL A 70 -0.40 -20.25 -11.73
C VAL A 70 -0.66 -20.69 -13.16
N ASP A 71 -0.22 -21.93 -13.49
CA ASP A 71 -0.10 -22.41 -14.85
C ASP A 71 -1.37 -22.35 -15.70
N ASP A 72 -2.54 -22.45 -15.08
CA ASP A 72 -3.80 -22.44 -15.81
C ASP A 72 -4.40 -21.03 -15.98
N GLY A 73 -3.62 -20.00 -15.64
CA GLY A 73 -4.07 -18.62 -15.75
C GLY A 73 -4.84 -18.12 -14.54
N SER A 74 -5.10 -18.97 -13.57
CA SER A 74 -5.75 -18.55 -12.33
C SER A 74 -4.75 -17.87 -11.40
N ARG A 75 -5.23 -17.35 -10.28
CA ARG A 75 -4.40 -16.68 -9.30
C ARG A 75 -4.47 -17.41 -7.97
N LEU A 76 -3.30 -17.62 -7.38
CA LEU A 76 -3.21 -18.15 -6.02
C LEU A 76 -3.04 -16.97 -5.06
N VAL A 77 -3.95 -16.85 -4.10
CA VAL A 77 -3.91 -15.79 -3.10
C VAL A 77 -3.54 -16.41 -1.75
N THR A 78 -2.48 -15.90 -1.15
CA THR A 78 -2.01 -16.37 0.15
C THR A 78 -2.00 -15.20 1.12
N VAL A 79 -2.58 -15.40 2.30
CA VAL A 79 -2.64 -14.38 3.35
C VAL A 79 -1.79 -14.84 4.52
N GLU A 80 -0.87 -13.99 4.93
CA GLU A 80 0.01 -14.29 6.07
C GLU A 80 -0.44 -13.58 7.33
#